data_6aadbe47ca25144ff927159477faf193
#
_entry.id   6aadbe47ca25144ff927159477faf193
#
_cell.length_a   1.000
_cell.length_b   1.000
_cell.length_c   1.000
_cell.angle_alpha   90.00
_cell.angle_beta   90.00
_cell.angle_gamma   90.00
#
_symmetry.space_group_name_H-M   'P 1'
#
loop_
_entity.id
_entity.type
_entity.pdbx_description
1 polymer ?
#
loop_
_entity_poly.entity_id
_entity_poly.type
_entity_poly.pdbx_seq_one_letter_code
_entity_poly.pdbx_strand_id
1 'polypeptide(L)'
;MRTCNRRKILDAIIAIVERDGITAVTFDAVAAETGLTRGGLLYHFPSREALILAAHQHLADQWEAGMEKIAGGKADTVEPAERDAAYIQSCAQMARRVELLMMLESAGEPDLDSLWQGVLDRWSPPVPDDDDPA
;
A
#
# COMPACT_ATOMS: atom_id res chain seq x y z
N MET A 1 0.16 22.39 4.71
CA MET A 1 0.97 22.16 5.90
C MET A 1 0.62 20.85 6.60
N ARG A 2 -0.65 20.60 6.97
CA ARG A 2 -1.07 19.32 7.56
C ARG A 2 -0.83 18.13 6.63
N THR A 3 -1.09 18.29 5.32
CA THR A 3 -0.86 17.29 4.28
C THR A 3 0.61 16.91 4.17
N CYS A 4 1.53 17.87 4.32
CA CYS A 4 2.97 17.63 4.26
C CYS A 4 3.46 16.79 5.44
N ASN A 5 2.93 17.03 6.65
CA ASN A 5 3.29 16.27 7.84
C ASN A 5 2.80 14.83 7.76
N ARG A 6 1.57 14.61 7.26
CA ARG A 6 1.04 13.26 7.08
C ARG A 6 1.90 12.47 6.10
N ARG A 7 2.26 13.04 4.96
CA ARG A 7 3.13 12.39 3.98
C ARG A 7 4.51 12.12 4.56
N LYS A 8 5.06 13.07 5.30
CA LYS A 8 6.35 12.92 5.96
C LYS A 8 6.34 11.75 6.94
N ILE A 9 5.25 11.59 7.70
CA ILE A 9 5.06 10.46 8.61
C ILE A 9 5.01 9.14 7.83
N LEU A 10 4.23 9.07 6.77
CA LEU A 10 4.08 7.87 5.94
C LEU A 10 5.41 7.47 5.29
N ASP A 11 6.14 8.42 4.74
CA ASP A 11 7.46 8.17 4.15
C ASP A 11 8.45 7.66 5.20
N ALA A 12 8.38 8.19 6.42
CA ALA A 12 9.22 7.74 7.53
C ALA A 12 8.91 6.30 7.93
N ILE A 13 7.64 5.93 8.01
CA ILE A 13 7.23 4.56 8.32
C ILE A 13 7.79 3.59 7.28
N ILE A 14 7.63 3.92 6.02
CA ILE A 14 8.13 3.09 4.91
C ILE A 14 9.65 2.94 5.00
N ALA A 15 10.38 4.02 5.28
CA ALA A 15 11.83 3.98 5.45
C ALA A 15 12.24 3.08 6.63
N ILE A 16 11.52 3.14 7.74
CA ILE A 16 11.78 2.28 8.90
C ILE A 16 11.53 0.81 8.55
N VAL A 17 10.42 0.50 7.90
CA VAL A 17 10.10 -0.87 7.48
C VAL A 17 11.16 -1.41 6.55
N GLU A 18 11.58 -0.61 5.58
CA GLU A 18 12.59 -1.01 4.59
C GLU A 18 13.95 -1.29 5.25
N ARG A 19 14.34 -0.47 6.22
CA ARG A 19 15.62 -0.59 6.91
C ARG A 19 15.62 -1.63 8.03
N ASP A 20 14.58 -1.62 8.88
CA ASP A 20 14.57 -2.33 10.17
C ASP A 20 13.41 -3.33 10.32
N GLY A 21 12.43 -3.32 9.42
CA GLY A 21 11.26 -4.20 9.49
C GLY A 21 10.08 -3.57 10.21
N ILE A 22 8.93 -4.25 10.14
CA ILE A 22 7.64 -3.75 10.64
C ILE A 22 7.63 -3.59 12.16
N THR A 23 8.28 -4.51 12.89
CA THR A 23 8.32 -4.45 14.34
C THR A 23 9.04 -3.23 14.88
N ALA A 24 9.90 -2.59 14.07
CA ALA A 24 10.61 -1.37 14.43
C ALA A 24 9.73 -0.11 14.33
N VAL A 25 8.53 -0.21 13.77
CA VAL A 25 7.61 0.93 13.65
C VAL A 25 6.96 1.19 15.01
N THR A 26 7.44 2.23 15.68
CA THR A 26 6.92 2.72 16.95
C THR A 26 6.73 4.23 16.85
N PHE A 27 5.95 4.83 17.75
CA PHE A 27 5.82 6.28 17.79
C PHE A 27 7.17 6.96 18.00
N ASP A 28 8.01 6.40 18.88
CA ASP A 28 9.33 6.98 19.16
C ASP A 28 10.25 6.91 17.94
N ALA A 29 10.24 5.79 17.20
CA ALA A 29 11.04 5.65 15.99
C ALA A 29 10.59 6.62 14.89
N VAL A 30 9.27 6.77 14.71
CA VAL A 30 8.71 7.70 13.73
C VAL A 30 8.99 9.15 14.13
N ALA A 31 8.88 9.48 15.42
CA ALA A 31 9.21 10.80 15.93
C ALA A 31 10.69 11.13 15.66
N ALA A 32 11.59 10.20 15.93
CA ALA A 32 13.02 10.37 15.67
C ALA A 32 13.31 10.58 14.17
N GLU A 33 12.66 9.81 13.31
CA GLU A 33 12.85 9.89 11.85
C GLU A 33 12.30 11.18 11.25
N THR A 34 11.17 11.68 11.77
CA THR A 34 10.49 12.87 11.24
C THR A 34 10.88 14.17 11.91
N GLY A 35 11.40 14.12 13.12
CA GLY A 35 11.61 15.30 13.98
C GLY A 35 10.33 15.86 14.58
N LEU A 36 9.20 15.15 14.42
CA LEU A 36 7.92 15.56 14.99
C LEU A 36 7.80 15.08 16.44
N THR A 37 6.92 15.75 17.21
CA THR A 37 6.63 15.33 18.57
C THR A 37 5.67 14.14 18.58
N ARG A 38 5.69 13.36 19.67
CA ARG A 38 4.73 12.27 19.87
C ARG A 38 3.29 12.79 19.81
N GLY A 39 3.01 13.95 20.40
CA GLY A 39 1.68 14.59 20.33
C GLY A 39 1.28 14.94 18.92
N GLY A 40 2.22 15.42 18.10
CA GLY A 40 1.99 15.70 16.68
C GLY A 40 1.64 14.44 15.89
N LEU A 41 2.32 13.32 16.21
CA LEU A 41 2.00 12.03 15.58
C LEU A 41 0.61 11.52 15.99
N LEU A 42 0.30 11.59 17.29
CA LEU A 42 -1.00 11.15 17.82
C LEU A 42 -2.16 11.95 17.26
N TYR A 43 -1.93 13.19 16.89
CA TYR A 43 -2.94 14.02 16.22
C TYR A 43 -3.37 13.41 14.90
N HIS A 44 -2.45 12.86 14.12
CA HIS A 44 -2.74 12.23 12.82
C HIS A 44 -3.11 10.76 12.94
N PHE A 45 -2.47 10.04 13.87
CA PHE A 45 -2.62 8.58 14.00
C PHE A 45 -2.76 8.23 15.50
N PRO A 46 -3.98 7.87 15.94
CA PRO A 46 -4.24 7.67 17.35
C PRO A 46 -3.59 6.42 17.96
N SER A 47 -3.13 5.48 17.14
CA SER A 47 -2.53 4.22 17.60
C SER A 47 -1.46 3.74 16.63
N ARG A 48 -0.65 2.76 17.07
CA ARG A 48 0.32 2.10 16.20
C ARG A 48 -0.38 1.38 15.04
N GLU A 49 -1.51 0.75 15.32
CA GLU A 49 -2.32 0.09 14.30
C GLU A 49 -2.77 1.07 13.23
N ALA A 50 -3.12 2.30 13.61
CA ALA A 50 -3.46 3.36 12.66
C ALA A 50 -2.26 3.77 11.79
N LEU A 51 -1.05 3.81 12.36
CA LEU A 51 0.17 4.06 11.60
C LEU A 51 0.39 2.98 10.55
N ILE A 52 0.29 1.72 10.94
CA ILE A 52 0.50 0.57 10.05
C ILE A 52 -0.57 0.53 8.94
N LEU A 53 -1.83 0.71 9.31
CA LEU A 53 -2.94 0.74 8.34
C LEU A 53 -2.72 1.83 7.28
N ALA A 54 -2.34 3.04 7.73
CA ALA A 54 -2.10 4.16 6.83
C ALA A 54 -0.89 3.91 5.91
N ALA A 55 0.14 3.24 6.40
CA ALA A 55 1.30 2.86 5.59
C ALA A 55 0.91 1.84 4.51
N HIS A 56 0.11 0.83 4.85
CA HIS A 56 -0.42 -0.12 3.87
C HIS A 56 -1.26 0.58 2.80
N GLN A 57 -2.17 1.46 3.21
CA GLN A 57 -3.00 2.21 2.28
C GLN A 57 -2.14 3.07 1.34
N HIS A 58 -1.14 3.72 1.88
CA HIS A 58 -0.23 4.56 1.09
C HIS A 58 0.51 3.74 0.01
N LEU A 59 1.03 2.58 0.39
CA LEU A 59 1.72 1.69 -0.54
C LEU A 59 0.77 1.10 -1.59
N ALA A 60 -0.42 0.70 -1.19
CA ALA A 60 -1.45 0.20 -2.11
C ALA A 60 -1.85 1.28 -3.12
N ASP A 61 -2.03 2.52 -2.65
CA ASP A 61 -2.35 3.67 -3.50
C ASP A 61 -1.22 3.97 -4.49
N GLN A 62 0.03 3.89 -4.04
CA GLN A 62 1.19 4.08 -4.92
C GLN A 62 1.28 2.99 -5.98
N TRP A 63 1.00 1.75 -5.62
CA TRP A 63 0.97 0.64 -6.57
C TRP A 63 -0.10 0.87 -7.63
N GLU A 64 -1.32 1.20 -7.22
CA GLU A 64 -2.40 1.49 -8.15
C GLU A 64 -2.08 2.69 -9.06
N ALA A 65 -1.53 3.77 -8.50
CA ALA A 65 -1.11 4.93 -9.28
C ALA A 65 -0.05 4.56 -10.32
N GLY A 66 0.85 3.66 -9.98
CA GLY A 66 1.85 3.13 -10.91
C GLY A 66 1.22 2.36 -12.07
N MET A 67 0.23 1.52 -11.78
CA MET A 67 -0.51 0.80 -12.82
C MET A 67 -1.33 1.72 -13.70
N GLU A 68 -1.98 2.72 -13.12
CA GLU A 68 -2.72 3.74 -13.87
C GLU A 68 -1.80 4.48 -14.86
N LYS A 69 -0.60 4.78 -14.44
CA LYS A 69 0.41 5.45 -15.28
C LYS A 69 0.84 4.55 -16.44
N ILE A 70 1.06 3.28 -16.21
CA ILE A 70 1.43 2.31 -17.24
C ILE A 70 0.29 2.13 -18.24
N ALA A 71 -0.94 1.96 -17.75
CA ALA A 71 -2.12 1.71 -18.57
C ALA A 71 -2.64 2.95 -19.29
N GLY A 72 -2.31 4.13 -18.80
CA GLY A 72 -2.79 5.40 -19.37
C GLY A 72 -4.15 5.86 -18.84
N GLY A 73 -4.64 5.28 -17.76
CA GLY A 73 -5.91 5.66 -17.13
C GLY A 73 -6.28 4.75 -15.97
N LYS A 74 -7.42 5.03 -15.37
CA LYS A 74 -7.95 4.23 -14.26
C LYS A 74 -8.43 2.86 -14.74
N ALA A 75 -8.44 1.88 -13.83
CA ALA A 75 -8.75 0.49 -14.14
C ALA A 75 -10.08 0.31 -14.90
N ASP A 76 -11.11 1.07 -14.54
CA ASP A 76 -12.43 1.00 -15.15
C ASP A 76 -12.55 1.72 -16.50
N THR A 77 -11.54 2.51 -16.87
CA THR A 77 -11.51 3.30 -18.11
C THR A 77 -10.64 2.70 -19.22
N VAL A 78 -9.79 1.72 -18.88
CA VAL A 78 -8.88 1.08 -19.85
C VAL A 78 -9.37 -0.30 -20.24
N GLU A 79 -8.91 -0.77 -21.40
CA GLU A 79 -9.27 -2.09 -21.90
C GLU A 79 -8.69 -3.20 -21.00
N PRO A 80 -9.37 -4.35 -20.88
CA PRO A 80 -8.90 -5.46 -20.05
C PRO A 80 -7.47 -5.90 -20.35
N ALA A 81 -7.09 -5.94 -21.63
CA ALA A 81 -5.72 -6.30 -22.01
C ALA A 81 -4.68 -5.30 -21.51
N GLU A 82 -5.02 -4.01 -21.48
CA GLU A 82 -4.14 -2.97 -20.95
C GLU A 82 -4.02 -3.07 -19.42
N ARG A 83 -5.10 -3.41 -18.73
CA ARG A 83 -5.07 -3.66 -17.29
C ARG A 83 -4.14 -4.82 -16.96
N ASP A 84 -4.30 -5.93 -17.64
CA ASP A 84 -3.50 -7.14 -17.44
C ASP A 84 -2.01 -6.86 -17.68
N ALA A 85 -1.71 -6.14 -18.77
CA ALA A 85 -0.34 -5.76 -19.08
C ALA A 85 0.26 -4.85 -18.01
N ALA A 86 -0.51 -3.87 -17.53
CA ALA A 86 -0.07 -2.96 -16.46
C ALA A 86 0.18 -3.72 -15.16
N TYR A 87 -0.70 -4.64 -14.81
CA TYR A 87 -0.56 -5.48 -13.63
C TYR A 87 0.71 -6.33 -13.70
N ILE A 88 0.92 -7.04 -14.80
CA ILE A 88 2.11 -7.90 -15.00
C ILE A 88 3.39 -7.08 -14.93
N GLN A 89 3.41 -5.92 -15.59
CA GLN A 89 4.58 -5.04 -15.59
C GLN A 89 4.85 -4.47 -14.19
N SER A 90 3.80 -4.09 -13.45
CA SER A 90 3.95 -3.58 -12.09
C SER A 90 4.51 -4.65 -11.15
N CYS A 91 4.08 -5.90 -11.29
CA CYS A 91 4.61 -7.01 -10.49
C CYS A 91 6.10 -7.22 -10.76
N ALA A 92 6.53 -7.11 -12.02
CA ALA A 92 7.94 -7.23 -12.37
C ALA A 92 8.80 -6.08 -11.79
N GLN A 93 8.21 -4.91 -11.60
CA GLN A 93 8.87 -3.73 -11.03
C GLN A 93 8.76 -3.66 -9.49
N MET A 94 7.87 -4.45 -8.90
CA MET A 94 7.63 -4.47 -7.44
C MET A 94 8.72 -5.30 -6.74
N ALA A 95 9.96 -4.88 -6.92
CA ALA A 95 11.11 -5.57 -6.34
C ALA A 95 11.53 -4.99 -4.98
N ARG A 96 10.82 -3.99 -4.47
CA ARG A 96 11.16 -3.34 -3.21
C ARG A 96 10.76 -4.24 -2.04
N ARG A 97 11.70 -4.41 -1.13
CA ARG A 97 11.53 -5.23 0.08
C ARG A 97 10.32 -4.79 0.92
N VAL A 98 10.06 -3.49 0.99
CA VAL A 98 8.98 -2.93 1.82
C VAL A 98 7.60 -3.40 1.35
N GLU A 99 7.33 -3.40 0.05
CA GLU A 99 6.06 -3.88 -0.48
C GLU A 99 5.84 -5.36 -0.17
N LEU A 100 6.86 -6.17 -0.37
CA LEU A 100 6.79 -7.61 -0.08
C LEU A 100 6.55 -7.89 1.40
N LEU A 101 7.26 -7.19 2.28
CA LEU A 101 7.08 -7.34 3.73
C LEU A 101 5.67 -6.93 4.16
N MET A 102 5.16 -5.83 3.63
CA MET A 102 3.83 -5.33 3.97
C MET A 102 2.73 -6.28 3.45
N MET A 103 2.88 -6.80 2.26
CA MET A 103 1.93 -7.78 1.70
C MET A 103 1.92 -9.07 2.53
N LEU A 104 3.08 -9.55 2.96
CA LEU A 104 3.17 -10.73 3.82
C LEU A 104 2.50 -10.50 5.18
N GLU A 105 2.69 -9.32 5.76
CA GLU A 105 2.01 -8.96 7.02
C GLU A 105 0.50 -8.93 6.83
N SER A 106 0.02 -8.40 5.71
CA SER A 106 -1.42 -8.25 5.44
C SER A 106 -2.15 -9.59 5.38
N ALA A 107 -1.48 -10.66 5.02
CA ALA A 107 -2.08 -11.99 4.82
C ALA A 107 -2.79 -12.53 6.08
N GLY A 108 -2.34 -12.12 7.28
CA GLY A 108 -2.95 -12.55 8.55
C GLY A 108 -3.98 -11.58 9.11
N GLU A 109 -4.19 -10.42 8.47
CA GLU A 109 -5.02 -9.33 8.99
C GLU A 109 -6.08 -8.95 7.96
N PRO A 110 -7.38 -9.29 8.20
CA PRO A 110 -8.44 -9.05 7.20
C PRO A 110 -8.55 -7.59 6.73
N ASP A 111 -8.39 -6.63 7.64
CA ASP A 111 -8.49 -5.21 7.29
C ASP A 111 -7.36 -4.75 6.38
N LEU A 112 -6.15 -5.27 6.59
CA LEU A 112 -4.98 -4.98 5.74
C LEU A 112 -5.08 -5.72 4.41
N ASP A 113 -5.45 -6.99 4.46
CA ASP A 113 -5.59 -7.81 3.27
C ASP A 113 -6.60 -7.22 2.28
N SER A 114 -7.73 -6.71 2.77
CA SER A 114 -8.75 -6.11 1.92
C SER A 114 -8.27 -4.88 1.16
N LEU A 115 -7.30 -4.11 1.68
CA LEU A 115 -6.70 -2.99 0.96
C LEU A 115 -5.97 -3.46 -0.31
N TRP A 116 -5.14 -4.49 -0.17
CA TRP A 116 -4.37 -5.06 -1.28
C TRP A 116 -5.28 -5.83 -2.23
N GLN A 117 -6.22 -6.60 -1.68
CA GLN A 117 -7.18 -7.35 -2.49
C GLN A 117 -8.06 -6.43 -3.32
N GLY A 118 -8.43 -5.26 -2.79
CA GLY A 118 -9.19 -4.26 -3.54
C GLY A 118 -8.48 -3.80 -4.81
N VAL A 119 -7.16 -3.57 -4.73
CA VAL A 119 -6.35 -3.21 -5.91
C VAL A 119 -6.31 -4.37 -6.90
N LEU A 120 -6.07 -5.59 -6.40
CA LEU A 120 -6.04 -6.80 -7.24
C LEU A 120 -7.36 -7.00 -7.98
N ASP A 121 -8.49 -6.86 -7.30
CA ASP A 121 -9.81 -7.06 -7.88
C ASP A 121 -10.11 -6.05 -8.99
N ARG A 122 -9.59 -4.83 -8.88
CA ARG A 122 -9.76 -3.81 -9.92
C ARG A 122 -8.90 -4.08 -11.15
N TRP A 123 -7.66 -4.54 -10.95
CA TRP A 123 -6.67 -4.67 -12.03
C TRP A 123 -6.55 -6.09 -12.58
N SER A 124 -6.81 -7.09 -11.76
CA SER A 124 -6.79 -8.49 -12.17
C SER A 124 -8.00 -9.21 -11.56
N PRO A 125 -9.21 -8.89 -12.02
CA PRO A 125 -10.42 -9.50 -11.47
C PRO A 125 -10.36 -11.01 -11.68
N PRO A 126 -10.91 -11.78 -10.73
CA PRO A 126 -10.96 -13.23 -10.88
C PRO A 126 -11.73 -13.59 -12.15
N VAL A 127 -11.19 -14.53 -12.91
CA VAL A 127 -11.87 -15.07 -14.08
C VAL A 127 -13.17 -15.72 -13.57
N PRO A 128 -14.33 -15.40 -14.15
CA PRO A 128 -15.54 -16.11 -13.81
C PRO A 128 -15.33 -17.60 -14.03
N ASP A 129 -15.71 -18.40 -13.05
CA ASP A 129 -15.66 -19.85 -13.21
C ASP A 129 -16.52 -20.23 -14.41
N ASP A 130 -15.86 -20.60 -15.49
CA ASP A 130 -16.51 -21.16 -16.68
C ASP A 130 -16.99 -22.60 -16.44
N ASP A 131 -17.13 -22.98 -15.19
CA ASP A 131 -17.66 -24.27 -14.76
C ASP A 131 -19.19 -24.29 -14.72
N ASP A 132 -19.83 -23.44 -15.53
CA ASP A 132 -21.24 -23.60 -15.78
C ASP A 132 -21.41 -24.57 -16.95
N PRO A 133 -21.80 -25.84 -16.69
CA PRO A 133 -22.07 -26.80 -17.77
C PRO A 133 -23.38 -26.44 -18.40
N ALA A 134 -23.37 -25.42 -19.22
CA ALA A 134 -24.55 -25.14 -20.01
C ALA A 134 -24.59 -26.07 -21.24
#